data_5b54623e3c6cb8c3f95c38283af0be2d
#
_entry.id   5b54623e3c6cb8c3f95c38283af0be2d
#
_cell.length_a   1.000
_cell.length_b   1.000
_cell.length_c   1.000
_cell.angle_alpha   90.00
_cell.angle_beta   90.00
_cell.angle_gamma   90.00
#
_symmetry.space_group_name_H-M   'P 1'
#
loop_
_entity.id
_entity.type
_entity.pdbx_description
1 polymer ?
#
loop_
_entity_poly.entity_id
_entity_poly.type
_entity_poly.pdbx_seq_one_letter_code
_entity_poly.pdbx_strand_id
1 'polypeptide(L)'
;HKAFGVATQDEFFEKIKMKKKIYIIGFMGTGKSYWGKVWAKNHQMPFMDLDSLIEEKEKGKVLDIFEQKGEEFFREVEADCLRSTLPFDNSIIACGGGAPCSHNNMEWMNENGLTILLEATPAEVFENIKKETRSRPLLKDKNEGEVIFFIEKLMNERKSFYDQAQIKMP
;
A
#
# COMPACT_ATOMS: atom_id res chain seq x y z
N HIS A 1 -22.26 -7.50 8.41
CA HIS A 1 -21.25 -6.53 8.03
C HIS A 1 -21.87 -5.33 7.30
N LYS A 2 -22.30 -4.34 8.07
CA LYS A 2 -22.69 -3.05 7.53
C LYS A 2 -21.59 -2.05 7.85
N ALA A 3 -20.47 -2.15 7.15
CA ALA A 3 -19.56 -1.02 7.06
C ALA A 3 -19.90 -0.29 5.75
N PHE A 4 -20.28 0.95 5.84
CA PHE A 4 -20.41 1.83 4.68
C PHE A 4 -19.14 1.78 3.86
N GLY A 5 -19.24 1.35 2.61
CA GLY A 5 -18.12 1.29 1.67
C GLY A 5 -17.37 -0.04 1.58
N VAL A 6 -17.80 -1.06 2.32
CA VAL A 6 -17.25 -2.41 2.12
C VAL A 6 -18.05 -3.11 1.03
N ALA A 7 -17.42 -3.33 -0.09
CA ALA A 7 -18.01 -4.09 -1.17
C ALA A 7 -18.20 -5.55 -0.74
N THR A 8 -19.32 -6.14 -1.16
CA THR A 8 -19.46 -7.59 -1.09
C THR A 8 -18.40 -8.23 -1.96
N GLN A 9 -18.11 -9.51 -1.73
CA GLN A 9 -17.13 -10.24 -2.55
C GLN A 9 -17.51 -10.19 -4.04
N ASP A 10 -18.80 -10.29 -4.34
CA ASP A 10 -19.29 -10.26 -5.73
C ASP A 10 -19.11 -8.87 -6.35
N GLU A 11 -19.44 -7.80 -5.63
CA GLU A 11 -19.20 -6.42 -6.07
C GLU A 11 -17.72 -6.14 -6.30
N PHE A 12 -16.86 -6.69 -5.44
CA PHE A 12 -15.42 -6.61 -5.59
C PHE A 12 -14.96 -7.26 -6.89
N PHE A 13 -15.38 -8.48 -7.15
CA PHE A 13 -15.02 -9.20 -8.38
C PHE A 13 -15.55 -8.52 -9.64
N GLU A 14 -16.78 -7.99 -9.61
CA GLU A 14 -17.30 -7.23 -10.74
C GLU A 14 -16.50 -5.94 -11.00
N LYS A 15 -16.11 -5.21 -9.94
CA LYS A 15 -15.27 -4.01 -10.09
C LYS A 15 -13.88 -4.33 -10.61
N ILE A 16 -13.28 -5.44 -10.19
CA ILE A 16 -12.00 -5.92 -10.76
C ILE A 16 -12.13 -6.16 -12.26
N LYS A 17 -13.21 -6.80 -12.71
CA LYS A 17 -13.45 -7.06 -14.14
C LYS A 17 -13.63 -5.78 -14.96
N MET A 18 -14.20 -4.73 -14.34
CA MET A 18 -14.50 -3.46 -15.01
C MET A 18 -13.32 -2.51 -15.08
N LYS A 19 -12.34 -2.64 -14.18
CA LYS A 19 -11.18 -1.75 -14.11
C LYS A 19 -9.92 -2.43 -14.60
N LYS A 20 -9.18 -1.69 -15.40
CA LYS A 20 -7.94 -2.20 -16.02
C LYS A 20 -6.73 -2.16 -15.08
N LYS A 21 -6.75 -1.33 -14.05
CA LYS A 21 -5.69 -1.23 -13.05
C LYS A 21 -6.27 -1.20 -11.65
N ILE A 22 -5.59 -1.89 -10.74
CA ILE A 22 -5.97 -1.93 -9.33
C ILE A 22 -4.76 -1.53 -8.50
N TYR A 23 -4.94 -0.51 -7.68
CA TYR A 23 -3.93 -0.05 -6.73
C TYR A 23 -4.33 -0.49 -5.34
N ILE A 24 -3.50 -1.30 -4.70
CA ILE A 24 -3.72 -1.76 -3.32
C ILE A 24 -2.93 -0.84 -2.39
N ILE A 25 -3.64 -0.18 -1.50
CA ILE A 25 -3.07 0.71 -0.50
C ILE A 25 -3.39 0.21 0.91
N GLY A 26 -2.68 0.71 1.88
CA GLY A 26 -2.87 0.36 3.28
C GLY A 26 -1.57 0.47 4.07
N PHE A 27 -1.68 0.38 5.37
CA PHE A 27 -0.54 0.47 6.27
C PHE A 27 0.42 -0.70 6.05
N MET A 28 1.68 -0.55 6.49
CA MET A 28 2.62 -1.67 6.49
C MET A 28 2.07 -2.85 7.30
N GLY A 29 2.36 -4.07 6.89
CA GLY A 29 1.91 -5.26 7.59
C GLY A 29 0.43 -5.62 7.38
N THR A 30 -0.26 -5.02 6.41
CA THR A 30 -1.65 -5.36 6.08
C THR A 30 -1.80 -6.45 5.02
N GLY A 31 -0.69 -6.91 4.45
CA GLY A 31 -0.69 -7.99 3.47
C GLY A 31 -0.93 -7.58 2.02
N LYS A 32 -0.63 -6.32 1.66
CA LYS A 32 -0.84 -5.79 0.31
C LYS A 32 -0.18 -6.64 -0.78
N SER A 33 1.08 -6.97 -0.61
CA SER A 33 1.82 -7.78 -1.60
C SER A 33 1.30 -9.20 -1.67
N TYR A 34 1.00 -9.81 -0.52
CA TYR A 34 0.44 -11.15 -0.45
C TYR A 34 -0.91 -11.24 -1.18
N TRP A 35 -1.86 -10.40 -0.80
CA TRP A 35 -3.20 -10.40 -1.39
C TRP A 35 -3.18 -9.97 -2.85
N GLY A 36 -2.33 -9.01 -3.19
CA GLY A 36 -2.13 -8.59 -4.58
C GLY A 36 -1.70 -9.73 -5.49
N LYS A 37 -0.73 -10.53 -5.03
CA LYS A 37 -0.29 -11.73 -5.76
C LYS A 37 -1.38 -12.79 -5.89
N VAL A 38 -2.13 -13.05 -4.81
CA VAL A 38 -3.24 -14.00 -4.81
C VAL A 38 -4.31 -13.58 -5.82
N TRP A 39 -4.74 -12.33 -5.77
CA TRP A 39 -5.77 -11.82 -6.69
C TRP A 39 -5.29 -11.78 -8.14
N ALA A 40 -4.04 -11.38 -8.36
CA ALA A 40 -3.45 -11.37 -9.70
C ALA A 40 -3.43 -12.77 -10.31
N LYS A 41 -3.04 -13.77 -9.55
CA LYS A 41 -3.05 -15.16 -9.98
C LYS A 41 -4.46 -15.65 -10.31
N ASN A 42 -5.42 -15.37 -9.40
CA ASN A 42 -6.81 -15.83 -9.55
C ASN A 42 -7.51 -15.19 -10.75
N HIS A 43 -7.12 -13.98 -11.13
CA HIS A 43 -7.72 -13.22 -12.23
C HIS A 43 -6.84 -13.14 -13.47
N GLN A 44 -5.73 -13.87 -13.49
CA GLN A 44 -4.78 -13.90 -14.62
C GLN A 44 -4.28 -12.50 -15.01
N MET A 45 -3.95 -11.70 -13.97
CA MET A 45 -3.43 -10.35 -14.12
C MET A 45 -1.95 -10.28 -13.71
N PRO A 46 -1.14 -9.45 -14.37
CA PRO A 46 0.21 -9.15 -13.86
C PRO A 46 0.15 -8.49 -12.48
N PHE A 47 1.12 -8.83 -11.64
CA PHE A 47 1.33 -8.19 -10.35
C PHE A 47 2.60 -7.34 -10.39
N MET A 48 2.52 -6.13 -9.84
CA MET A 48 3.66 -5.24 -9.63
C MET A 48 3.68 -4.75 -8.19
N ASP A 49 4.87 -4.67 -7.62
CA ASP A 49 5.11 -4.07 -6.32
C ASP A 49 5.83 -2.74 -6.54
N LEU A 50 5.26 -1.64 -6.04
CA LEU A 50 5.81 -0.31 -6.26
C LEU A 50 7.20 -0.17 -5.62
N ASP A 51 7.41 -0.76 -4.45
CA ASP A 51 8.73 -0.75 -3.80
C ASP A 51 9.77 -1.47 -4.66
N SER A 52 9.39 -2.58 -5.29
CA SER A 52 10.27 -3.31 -6.21
C SER A 52 10.63 -2.48 -7.44
N LEU A 53 9.69 -1.72 -7.97
CA LEU A 53 9.97 -0.80 -9.09
C LEU A 53 10.94 0.32 -8.69
N ILE A 54 10.80 0.85 -7.49
CA ILE A 54 11.71 1.86 -6.93
C ILE A 54 13.11 1.27 -6.77
N GLU A 55 13.20 0.09 -6.18
CA GLU A 55 14.48 -0.60 -5.96
C GLU A 55 15.20 -0.92 -7.27
N GLU A 56 14.47 -1.32 -8.29
CA GLU A 56 15.01 -1.56 -9.62
C GLU A 56 15.53 -0.26 -10.27
N LYS A 57 14.74 0.80 -10.21
CA LYS A 57 15.11 2.10 -10.77
C LYS A 57 16.34 2.71 -10.11
N GLU A 58 16.37 2.68 -8.78
CA GLU A 58 17.44 3.30 -7.98
C GLU A 58 18.62 2.35 -7.70
N LYS A 59 18.50 1.08 -8.06
CA LYS A 59 19.52 0.05 -7.84
C LYS A 59 19.94 -0.08 -6.38
N GLY A 60 18.95 -0.07 -5.47
CA GLY A 60 19.18 -0.18 -4.05
C GLY A 60 17.89 -0.52 -3.30
N LYS A 61 18.01 -0.88 -2.05
CA LYS A 61 16.87 -1.18 -1.19
C LYS A 61 16.15 0.09 -0.75
N VAL A 62 14.83 0.03 -0.63
CA VAL A 62 13.99 1.17 -0.19
C VAL A 62 14.53 1.81 1.07
N LEU A 63 14.87 1.00 2.08
CA LEU A 63 15.42 1.51 3.34
C LEU A 63 16.72 2.30 3.13
N ASP A 64 17.62 1.79 2.32
CA ASP A 64 18.91 2.43 2.04
C ASP A 64 18.71 3.75 1.26
N ILE A 65 17.80 3.76 0.29
CA ILE A 65 17.45 4.97 -0.46
C ILE A 65 16.92 6.05 0.47
N PHE A 66 16.00 5.65 1.36
CA PHE A 66 15.39 6.54 2.33
C PHE A 66 16.42 7.13 3.31
N GLU A 67 17.30 6.29 3.85
CA GLU A 67 18.35 6.72 4.78
C GLU A 67 19.42 7.59 4.12
N GLN A 68 19.85 7.25 2.91
CA GLN A 68 20.95 7.94 2.22
C GLN A 68 20.51 9.21 1.51
N LYS A 69 19.31 9.23 0.93
CA LYS A 69 18.82 10.31 0.08
C LYS A 69 17.67 11.11 0.67
N GLY A 70 17.08 10.64 1.76
CA GLY A 70 16.01 11.30 2.49
C GLY A 70 14.62 11.02 1.99
N GLU A 71 13.63 11.42 2.79
CA GLU A 71 12.22 11.16 2.51
C GLU A 71 11.71 11.90 1.27
N GLU A 72 12.07 13.18 1.11
CA GLU A 72 11.63 13.98 -0.02
C GLU A 72 12.05 13.36 -1.36
N PHE A 73 13.31 12.97 -1.48
CA PHE A 73 13.81 12.26 -2.67
C PHE A 73 13.05 10.95 -2.90
N PHE A 74 12.89 10.16 -1.85
CA PHE A 74 12.16 8.89 -1.93
C PHE A 74 10.73 9.10 -2.45
N ARG A 75 10.01 10.10 -1.93
CA ARG A 75 8.64 10.40 -2.35
C ARG A 75 8.55 10.86 -3.81
N GLU A 76 9.53 11.59 -4.29
CA GLU A 76 9.61 11.97 -5.72
C GLU A 76 9.78 10.73 -6.60
N VAL A 77 10.72 9.86 -6.25
CA VAL A 77 10.96 8.62 -7.00
C VAL A 77 9.74 7.70 -6.96
N GLU A 78 9.11 7.57 -5.79
CA GLU A 78 7.89 6.79 -5.61
C GLU A 78 6.76 7.31 -6.52
N ALA A 79 6.56 8.61 -6.57
CA ALA A 79 5.56 9.24 -7.42
C ALA A 79 5.85 9.00 -8.92
N ASP A 80 7.11 9.09 -9.33
CA ASP A 80 7.53 8.82 -10.71
C ASP A 80 7.30 7.35 -11.08
N CYS A 81 7.66 6.43 -10.19
CA CYS A 81 7.43 5.00 -10.38
C CYS A 81 5.94 4.67 -10.45
N LEU A 82 5.12 5.31 -9.61
CA LEU A 82 3.68 5.13 -9.64
C LEU A 82 3.10 5.55 -10.99
N ARG A 83 3.50 6.71 -11.50
CA ARG A 83 3.03 7.22 -12.79
C ARG A 83 3.54 6.39 -13.97
N SER A 84 4.66 5.74 -13.83
CA SER A 84 5.19 4.82 -14.85
C SER A 84 4.30 3.58 -15.06
N THR A 85 3.40 3.30 -14.13
CA THR A 85 2.44 2.19 -14.25
C THR A 85 1.27 2.49 -15.19
N LEU A 86 1.13 3.73 -15.65
CA LEU A 86 -0.01 4.15 -16.47
C LEU A 86 -0.28 3.25 -17.69
N PRO A 87 0.72 2.83 -18.48
CA PRO A 87 0.47 2.00 -19.65
C PRO A 87 0.17 0.53 -19.34
N PHE A 88 0.34 0.08 -18.11
CA PHE A 88 0.17 -1.33 -17.75
C PHE A 88 -1.28 -1.64 -17.37
N ASP A 89 -2.14 -1.71 -18.37
CA ASP A 89 -3.55 -2.11 -18.18
C ASP A 89 -3.66 -3.55 -17.67
N ASN A 90 -4.75 -3.84 -16.98
CA ASN A 90 -5.06 -5.16 -16.40
C ASN A 90 -4.00 -5.65 -15.40
N SER A 91 -3.48 -4.72 -14.59
CA SER A 91 -2.45 -5.02 -13.59
C SER A 91 -2.95 -4.75 -12.17
N ILE A 92 -2.40 -5.49 -11.23
CA ILE A 92 -2.55 -5.22 -9.80
C ILE A 92 -1.22 -4.67 -9.27
N ILE A 93 -1.28 -3.52 -8.61
CA ILE A 93 -0.11 -2.79 -8.14
C ILE A 93 -0.24 -2.59 -6.63
N ALA A 94 0.67 -3.19 -5.87
CA ALA A 94 0.75 -2.96 -4.43
C ALA A 94 1.63 -1.73 -4.16
N CYS A 95 1.10 -0.78 -3.39
CA CYS A 95 1.77 0.49 -3.09
C CYS A 95 2.35 0.49 -1.68
N GLY A 96 3.43 1.23 -1.45
CA GLY A 96 3.96 1.44 -0.12
C GLY A 96 2.98 2.18 0.79
N GLY A 97 3.10 2.00 2.10
CA GLY A 97 2.14 2.56 3.05
C GLY A 97 2.01 4.09 3.03
N GLY A 98 3.07 4.81 2.76
CA GLY A 98 3.06 6.27 2.63
C GLY A 98 2.81 6.81 1.21
N ALA A 99 2.75 5.94 0.21
CA ALA A 99 2.59 6.37 -1.19
C ALA A 99 1.35 7.23 -1.43
N PRO A 100 0.16 6.92 -0.84
CA PRO A 100 -1.03 7.76 -1.03
C PRO A 100 -0.92 9.17 -0.48
N CYS A 101 0.04 9.43 0.41
CA CYS A 101 0.05 10.63 1.25
C CYS A 101 0.87 11.80 0.69
N SER A 102 1.42 11.68 -0.51
CA SER A 102 2.23 12.73 -1.13
C SER A 102 2.01 12.81 -2.64
N HIS A 103 2.44 13.93 -3.24
CA HIS A 103 2.46 14.16 -4.69
C HIS A 103 1.13 13.93 -5.40
N ASN A 104 0.01 14.15 -4.72
CA ASN A 104 -1.35 13.90 -5.24
C ASN A 104 -1.54 12.45 -5.74
N ASN A 105 -0.79 11.53 -5.18
CA ASN A 105 -0.82 10.13 -5.60
C ASN A 105 -2.20 9.49 -5.43
N MET A 106 -2.89 9.79 -4.34
CA MET A 106 -4.22 9.21 -4.09
C MET A 106 -5.23 9.64 -5.16
N GLU A 107 -5.26 10.92 -5.47
CA GLU A 107 -6.12 11.47 -6.53
C GLU A 107 -5.77 10.84 -7.89
N TRP A 108 -4.46 10.80 -8.21
CA TRP A 108 -4.00 10.22 -9.46
C TRP A 108 -4.38 8.74 -9.60
N MET A 109 -4.22 7.95 -8.54
CA MET A 109 -4.63 6.54 -8.54
C MET A 109 -6.13 6.37 -8.77
N ASN A 110 -6.95 7.20 -8.11
CA ASN A 110 -8.40 7.18 -8.28
C ASN A 110 -8.85 7.54 -9.70
N GLU A 111 -8.13 8.44 -10.37
CA GLU A 111 -8.40 8.81 -11.75
C GLU A 111 -8.01 7.71 -12.74
N ASN A 112 -6.96 6.96 -12.44
CA ASN A 112 -6.36 6.02 -13.38
C ASN A 112 -6.62 4.55 -13.10
N GLY A 113 -7.31 4.22 -12.02
CA GLY A 113 -7.59 2.84 -11.65
C GLY A 113 -8.61 2.71 -10.52
N LEU A 114 -8.70 1.51 -10.00
CA LEU A 114 -9.48 1.19 -8.81
C LEU A 114 -8.55 1.14 -7.61
N THR A 115 -8.84 1.92 -6.58
CA THR A 115 -8.07 1.90 -5.33
C THR A 115 -8.76 1.04 -4.29
N ILE A 116 -8.00 0.16 -3.68
CA ILE A 116 -8.47 -0.76 -2.64
C ILE A 116 -7.62 -0.55 -1.40
N LEU A 117 -8.27 -0.17 -0.30
CA LEU A 117 -7.63 -0.08 1.01
C LEU A 117 -7.77 -1.39 1.76
N LEU A 118 -6.65 -1.98 2.15
CA LEU A 118 -6.64 -3.05 3.14
C LEU A 118 -6.60 -2.43 4.53
N GLU A 119 -7.67 -2.58 5.27
CA GLU A 119 -7.78 -2.05 6.63
C GLU A 119 -7.20 -3.02 7.64
N ALA A 120 -6.58 -2.48 8.68
CA ALA A 120 -6.14 -3.24 9.84
C ALA A 120 -6.14 -2.33 11.08
N THR A 121 -6.36 -2.91 12.23
CA THR A 121 -6.22 -2.21 13.51
C THR A 121 -4.74 -2.05 13.86
N PRO A 122 -4.37 -1.07 14.72
CA PRO A 122 -3.00 -0.95 15.20
C PRO A 122 -2.46 -2.23 15.85
N ALA A 123 -3.31 -2.97 16.57
CA ALA A 123 -2.93 -4.23 17.18
C ALA A 123 -2.62 -5.32 16.14
N GLU A 124 -3.43 -5.43 15.10
CA GLU A 124 -3.20 -6.37 13.99
C GLU A 124 -1.90 -6.02 13.24
N VAL A 125 -1.68 -4.73 12.96
CA VAL A 125 -0.44 -4.25 12.34
C VAL A 125 0.77 -4.60 13.20
N PHE A 126 0.68 -4.36 14.50
CA PHE A 126 1.75 -4.69 15.44
C PHE A 126 2.09 -6.18 15.41
N GLU A 127 1.08 -7.06 15.50
CA GLU A 127 1.29 -8.51 15.46
C GLU A 127 1.91 -8.96 14.12
N ASN A 128 1.49 -8.38 13.02
CA ASN A 128 2.03 -8.72 11.70
C ASN A 128 3.48 -8.24 11.54
N ILE A 129 3.80 -7.04 12.01
CA ILE A 129 5.17 -6.50 12.00
C ILE A 129 6.10 -7.33 12.88
N LYS A 130 5.62 -7.77 14.04
CA LYS A 130 6.36 -8.61 14.98
C LYS A 130 6.77 -9.95 14.36
N LYS A 131 5.93 -10.55 13.51
CA LYS A 131 6.24 -11.78 12.78
C LYS A 131 7.32 -11.58 11.71
N GLU A 132 7.45 -10.38 11.18
CA GLU A 132 8.43 -10.01 10.15
C GLU A 132 9.72 -9.41 10.72
N THR A 133 9.99 -9.56 12.00
CA THR A 133 10.96 -8.80 12.81
C THR A 133 12.42 -8.86 12.35
N ARG A 134 12.80 -9.70 11.41
CA ARG A 134 14.20 -9.79 10.98
C ARG A 134 14.66 -8.63 10.11
N SER A 135 13.73 -7.74 9.66
CA SER A 135 14.02 -6.73 8.65
C SER A 135 13.54 -5.32 8.95
N ARG A 136 12.93 -5.06 10.13
CA ARG A 136 12.33 -3.74 10.38
C ARG A 136 12.94 -3.02 11.60
N PRO A 137 13.63 -1.86 11.36
CA PRO A 137 14.27 -1.06 12.40
C PRO A 137 13.33 -0.50 13.45
N LEU A 138 12.02 -0.38 13.16
CA LEU A 138 11.00 0.21 14.04
C LEU A 138 10.86 -0.49 15.38
N LEU A 139 11.26 -1.78 15.48
CA LEU A 139 11.10 -2.58 16.71
C LEU A 139 12.37 -2.67 17.55
N LYS A 140 13.50 -2.18 17.04
CA LYS A 140 14.82 -2.52 17.57
C LYS A 140 15.08 -2.01 18.99
N ASP A 141 14.47 -0.89 19.42
CA ASP A 141 14.75 -0.25 20.70
C ASP A 141 13.49 0.28 21.41
N LYS A 142 12.29 -0.19 21.01
CA LYS A 142 11.02 0.30 21.54
C LYS A 142 10.23 -0.82 22.21
N ASN A 143 9.59 -0.53 23.34
CA ASN A 143 8.64 -1.45 23.94
C ASN A 143 7.34 -1.52 23.11
N GLU A 144 6.53 -2.52 23.39
CA GLU A 144 5.28 -2.79 22.67
C GLU A 144 4.32 -1.58 22.68
N GLY A 145 4.14 -0.94 23.83
CA GLY A 145 3.27 0.23 23.95
C GLY A 145 3.73 1.42 23.13
N GLU A 146 5.03 1.66 23.05
CA GLU A 146 5.61 2.72 22.22
C GLU A 146 5.41 2.45 20.74
N VAL A 147 5.57 1.21 20.32
CA VAL A 147 5.37 0.80 18.91
C VAL A 147 3.91 0.95 18.50
N ILE A 148 2.98 0.48 19.31
CA ILE A 148 1.54 0.63 19.05
C ILE A 148 1.14 2.10 18.99
N PHE A 149 1.62 2.92 19.92
CA PHE A 149 1.37 4.37 19.92
C PHE A 149 1.87 5.03 18.62
N PHE A 150 3.07 4.68 18.18
CA PHE A 150 3.63 5.17 16.92
C PHE A 150 2.78 4.75 15.71
N ILE A 151 2.33 3.50 15.67
CA ILE A 151 1.45 2.98 14.63
C ILE A 151 0.14 3.77 14.60
N GLU A 152 -0.51 3.96 15.75
CA GLU A 152 -1.76 4.72 15.87
C GLU A 152 -1.60 6.15 15.36
N LYS A 153 -0.53 6.82 15.77
CA LYS A 153 -0.23 8.18 15.35
C LYS A 153 -0.08 8.26 13.83
N LEU A 154 0.72 7.38 13.26
CA LEU A 154 0.98 7.36 11.82
C LEU A 154 -0.27 6.98 11.02
N MET A 155 -1.08 6.06 11.52
CA MET A 155 -2.36 5.71 10.89
C MET A 155 -3.34 6.89 10.91
N ASN A 156 -3.39 7.66 12.01
CA ASN A 156 -4.21 8.86 12.10
C ASN A 156 -3.75 9.94 11.11
N GLU A 157 -2.45 10.13 10.95
CA GLU A 157 -1.90 11.08 9.96
C GLU A 157 -2.25 10.70 8.53
N ARG A 158 -2.34 9.40 8.23
CA ARG A 158 -2.63 8.88 6.90
C ARG A 158 -4.12 8.69 6.61
N LYS A 159 -4.96 8.76 7.62
CA LYS A 159 -6.39 8.43 7.52
C LYS A 159 -7.12 9.21 6.42
N SER A 160 -6.90 10.50 6.30
CA SER A 160 -7.57 11.34 5.30
C SER A 160 -7.25 10.91 3.86
N PHE A 161 -6.06 10.39 3.62
CA PHE A 161 -5.67 9.84 2.32
C PHE A 161 -6.28 8.46 2.10
N TYR A 162 -6.16 7.58 3.06
CA TYR A 162 -6.71 6.22 2.97
C TYR A 162 -8.24 6.21 2.81
N ASP A 163 -8.92 7.16 3.44
CA ASP A 163 -10.38 7.29 3.33
C ASP A 163 -10.87 7.64 1.91
N GLN A 164 -9.97 8.11 1.03
CA GLN A 164 -10.28 8.38 -0.37
C GLN A 164 -10.31 7.12 -1.25
N ALA A 165 -9.96 5.97 -0.71
CA ALA A 165 -10.02 4.71 -1.45
C ALA A 165 -11.45 4.40 -1.90
N GLN A 166 -11.58 3.88 -3.11
CA GLN A 166 -12.89 3.53 -3.69
C GLN A 166 -13.49 2.29 -3.03
N ILE A 167 -12.66 1.37 -2.56
CA ILE A 167 -13.07 0.16 -1.84
C ILE A 167 -12.23 0.03 -0.57
N LYS A 168 -12.90 -0.34 0.53
CA LYS A 168 -12.23 -0.66 1.80
C LYS A 168 -12.51 -2.13 2.14
N MET A 169 -11.45 -2.86 2.47
CA MET A 169 -11.52 -4.26 2.85
C MET A 169 -10.86 -4.47 4.20
N PRO A 170 -11.56 -5.13 5.15
CA PRO A 170 -11.00 -5.48 6.45
C PRO A 170 -9.92 -6.56 6.36
#